data_669f14440e75a40245325cdb58ac43db
#
_entry.id   669f14440e75a40245325cdb58ac43db
#
_cell.length_a   1.000
_cell.length_b   1.000
_cell.length_c   1.000
_cell.angle_alpha   90.00
_cell.angle_beta   90.00
_cell.angle_gamma   90.00
#
_symmetry.space_group_name_H-M   'P 1'
#
loop_
_entity.id
_entity.type
_entity.pdbx_description
1 polymer ?
#
loop_
_entity_poly.entity_id
_entity_poly.type
_entity_poly.pdbx_seq_one_letter_code
_entity_poly.pdbx_strand_id
1 'polypeptide(L)'
;MKLLKTTLLTGVLVISGCAGSAQNSSSSDSVKWWNPLTYSWSSALPWHWFGSSLTVTENGVDGLNSMTPMTESGIRGGLGSHYQLREGMRTEKGEIVTFWQALKDGQVMMNIQGQSTVSRIEVSDPDVATAGGVKIGSKFSQVYSKAFGNCQPTSNGDVVSCRAPGSQHILLEYHGEWRGPQGIMPADDTLKNWTVSRIIWQQ
;
A
#
# COMPACT_ATOMS: atom_id res chain seq x y z
N MET A 1 41.85 35.31 -40.08
CA MET A 1 41.96 36.56 -39.36
C MET A 1 40.60 36.98 -38.84
N LYS A 2 40.36 36.91 -37.58
CA LYS A 2 39.63 37.77 -36.67
C LYS A 2 39.24 36.96 -35.45
N LEU A 3 39.95 37.28 -34.37
CA LEU A 3 39.71 36.79 -32.99
C LEU A 3 38.35 37.34 -32.50
N LEU A 4 37.52 36.46 -31.87
CA LEU A 4 36.40 36.89 -31.06
C LEU A 4 36.65 36.43 -29.63
N LYS A 5 36.82 37.41 -28.73
CA LYS A 5 37.00 37.24 -27.32
C LYS A 5 35.69 36.87 -26.65
N THR A 6 35.64 35.72 -25.95
CA THR A 6 34.56 35.34 -25.06
C THR A 6 34.83 35.85 -23.66
N THR A 7 33.97 36.75 -23.21
CA THR A 7 34.00 37.32 -21.86
C THR A 7 33.18 36.37 -20.92
N LEU A 8 33.84 35.85 -19.89
CA LEU A 8 33.25 35.09 -18.80
C LEU A 8 32.61 36.05 -17.81
N LEU A 9 31.29 35.97 -17.63
CA LEU A 9 30.55 36.69 -16.60
C LEU A 9 30.31 35.75 -15.43
N THR A 10 31.08 35.94 -14.33
CA THR A 10 30.89 35.27 -13.03
C THR A 10 29.80 36.01 -12.25
N GLY A 11 28.61 35.43 -12.14
CA GLY A 11 27.55 35.94 -11.28
C GLY A 11 27.64 35.35 -9.87
N VAL A 12 28.00 36.19 -8.90
CA VAL A 12 27.95 35.84 -7.47
C VAL A 12 26.55 36.10 -6.95
N LEU A 13 25.81 35.02 -6.57
CA LEU A 13 24.55 35.14 -5.85
C LEU A 13 24.81 35.20 -4.35
N VAL A 14 24.58 36.37 -3.77
CA VAL A 14 24.57 36.59 -2.32
C VAL A 14 23.16 36.29 -1.81
N ILE A 15 22.99 35.19 -1.07
CA ILE A 15 21.75 34.88 -0.36
C ILE A 15 21.83 35.45 1.04
N SER A 16 21.17 36.60 1.26
CA SER A 16 20.98 37.18 2.59
C SER A 16 19.83 36.45 3.32
N GLY A 17 20.22 35.70 4.36
CA GLY A 17 19.27 35.06 5.26
C GLY A 17 18.65 36.05 6.23
N CYS A 18 17.32 36.13 6.29
CA CYS A 18 16.59 36.77 7.37
C CYS A 18 16.48 35.83 8.56
N ALA A 19 17.14 36.20 9.67
CA ALA A 19 16.90 35.58 10.97
C ALA A 19 15.61 36.16 11.56
N GLY A 20 14.55 35.35 11.66
CA GLY A 20 13.34 35.64 12.41
C GLY A 20 13.36 34.88 13.73
N SER A 21 13.52 35.60 14.84
CA SER A 21 13.38 35.10 16.19
C SER A 21 11.89 35.03 16.56
N ALA A 22 11.37 33.87 16.92
CA ALA A 22 10.13 33.72 17.64
C ALA A 22 10.30 32.73 18.78
N GLN A 23 9.91 33.18 19.95
CA GLN A 23 10.05 32.50 21.24
C GLN A 23 8.99 31.45 21.49
N ASN A 24 9.43 30.42 22.22
CA ASN A 24 8.75 29.59 23.24
C ASN A 24 7.44 28.90 22.94
N SER A 25 7.48 27.57 22.92
CA SER A 25 7.05 26.74 24.06
C SER A 25 7.38 25.26 23.83
N SER A 26 8.13 24.75 24.78
CA SER A 26 8.38 23.37 25.22
C SER A 26 7.55 22.22 24.62
N SER A 27 8.21 21.36 23.89
CA SER A 27 8.37 19.93 24.17
C SER A 27 9.48 19.39 23.26
N SER A 28 10.53 18.91 23.93
CA SER A 28 11.78 18.46 23.38
C SER A 28 11.63 17.14 22.61
N ASP A 29 11.76 17.20 21.31
CA ASP A 29 12.49 16.21 20.56
C ASP A 29 13.39 16.94 19.57
N SER A 30 14.58 17.28 20.09
CA SER A 30 15.65 17.81 19.26
C SER A 30 16.15 16.72 18.33
N VAL A 31 15.54 16.62 17.17
CA VAL A 31 16.11 15.88 16.04
C VAL A 31 17.47 16.51 15.76
N LYS A 32 18.52 15.87 16.28
CA LYS A 32 19.91 16.26 16.02
C LYS A 32 20.17 16.03 14.54
N TRP A 33 20.05 17.05 13.73
CA TRP A 33 20.25 17.04 12.28
C TRP A 33 21.66 16.59 11.85
N TRP A 34 22.54 16.34 12.81
CA TRP A 34 23.90 15.83 12.65
C TRP A 34 24.03 14.32 12.72
N ASN A 35 22.95 13.58 12.97
CA ASN A 35 23.05 12.12 13.09
C ASN A 35 22.60 11.45 11.80
N PRO A 36 23.52 11.01 10.92
CA PRO A 36 23.18 10.37 9.65
C PRO A 36 22.41 9.04 9.82
N LEU A 37 22.35 8.48 11.05
CA LEU A 37 21.64 7.25 11.36
C LEU A 37 20.14 7.45 11.64
N THR A 38 19.67 8.70 11.79
CA THR A 38 18.24 9.01 11.96
C THR A 38 17.53 9.29 10.65
N TYR A 39 18.27 9.41 9.55
CA TYR A 39 17.67 9.47 8.22
C TYR A 39 17.29 8.07 7.78
N SER A 40 16.00 7.78 7.83
CA SER A 40 15.46 6.61 7.14
C SER A 40 15.77 6.77 5.64
N TRP A 41 16.61 5.91 5.10
CA TRP A 41 16.95 5.86 3.67
C TRP A 41 15.71 5.67 2.77
N SER A 42 14.57 5.28 3.36
CA SER A 42 13.29 5.17 2.67
C SER A 42 12.74 6.51 2.16
N SER A 43 13.07 7.63 2.82
CA SER A 43 12.65 8.98 2.38
C SER A 43 13.50 9.57 1.26
N ALA A 44 14.68 9.00 0.99
CA ALA A 44 15.62 9.51 -0.01
C ALA A 44 15.50 8.81 -1.37
N LEU A 45 14.60 7.85 -1.50
CA LEU A 45 14.49 7.07 -2.72
C LEU A 45 13.60 7.77 -3.75
N PRO A 46 14.06 7.93 -5.00
CA PRO A 46 13.39 8.77 -6.01
C PRO A 46 12.00 8.30 -6.45
N TRP A 47 11.56 7.10 -6.05
CA TRP A 47 10.19 6.62 -6.36
C TRP A 47 9.08 7.31 -5.57
N HIS A 48 9.37 8.06 -4.51
CA HIS A 48 8.40 8.97 -3.88
C HIS A 48 8.06 10.19 -4.77
N TRP A 49 8.79 10.40 -5.86
CA TRP A 49 8.58 11.53 -6.76
C TRP A 49 7.73 11.18 -7.99
N PHE A 50 7.44 9.90 -8.22
CA PHE A 50 6.68 9.45 -9.39
C PHE A 50 5.35 8.83 -8.97
N GLY A 51 4.35 9.70 -8.80
CA GLY A 51 2.95 9.31 -8.59
C GLY A 51 2.63 8.90 -7.15
N SER A 52 1.50 9.35 -6.66
CA SER A 52 0.89 8.86 -5.41
C SER A 52 0.38 7.44 -5.63
N SER A 53 1.26 6.44 -5.56
CA SER A 53 0.82 5.06 -5.47
C SER A 53 0.21 4.85 -4.09
N LEU A 54 -1.04 4.40 -4.04
CA LEU A 54 -1.69 4.05 -2.78
C LEU A 54 -0.88 2.98 -2.05
N THR A 55 -0.86 3.09 -0.73
CA THR A 55 -0.10 2.17 0.13
C THR A 55 -1.02 1.49 1.13
N VAL A 56 -0.88 0.16 1.26
CA VAL A 56 -1.55 -0.61 2.30
C VAL A 56 -0.68 -0.62 3.55
N THR A 57 -1.25 -0.12 4.64
CA THR A 57 -0.60 -0.03 5.96
C THR A 57 -1.42 -0.79 7.01
N GLU A 58 -0.91 -0.87 8.23
CA GLU A 58 -1.69 -1.42 9.38
C GLU A 58 -3.00 -0.68 9.63
N ASN A 59 -3.06 0.61 9.31
CA ASN A 59 -4.23 1.44 9.58
C ASN A 59 -5.27 1.44 8.45
N GLY A 60 -4.95 0.89 7.28
CA GLY A 60 -5.84 0.90 6.12
C GLY A 60 -5.12 0.99 4.79
N VAL A 61 -5.82 1.45 3.79
CA VAL A 61 -5.33 1.67 2.43
C VAL A 61 -5.43 3.16 2.14
N ASP A 62 -4.29 3.83 2.11
CA ASP A 62 -4.19 5.28 1.97
C ASP A 62 -5.07 6.03 2.99
N GLY A 63 -6.06 6.80 2.57
CA GLY A 63 -7.02 7.50 3.45
C GLY A 63 -8.19 6.64 3.93
N LEU A 64 -8.34 5.40 3.46
CA LEU A 64 -9.38 4.48 3.92
C LEU A 64 -8.93 3.72 5.17
N ASN A 65 -9.71 3.79 6.22
CA ASN A 65 -9.45 3.11 7.50
C ASN A 65 -10.77 2.71 8.18
N SER A 66 -10.66 2.09 9.35
CA SER A 66 -11.81 1.61 10.13
C SER A 66 -12.79 2.70 10.60
N MET A 67 -12.42 3.96 10.55
CA MET A 67 -13.29 5.09 10.85
C MET A 67 -13.97 5.68 9.61
N THR A 68 -13.56 5.27 8.41
CA THR A 68 -14.12 5.77 7.15
C THR A 68 -15.57 5.29 7.00
N PRO A 69 -16.56 6.21 6.87
CA PRO A 69 -17.95 5.82 6.66
C PRO A 69 -18.13 5.07 5.34
N MET A 70 -19.00 4.04 5.33
CA MET A 70 -19.38 3.28 4.13
C MET A 70 -20.35 4.08 3.24
N THR A 71 -19.97 5.29 2.89
CA THR A 71 -20.69 6.21 1.98
C THR A 71 -19.81 6.59 0.81
N GLU A 72 -20.39 6.98 -0.31
CA GLU A 72 -19.62 7.43 -1.47
C GLU A 72 -18.65 8.56 -1.11
N SER A 73 -19.10 9.55 -0.35
CA SER A 73 -18.26 10.68 0.07
C SER A 73 -17.10 10.26 0.98
N GLY A 74 -17.36 9.33 1.91
CA GLY A 74 -16.32 8.80 2.80
C GLY A 74 -15.24 8.06 2.03
N ILE A 75 -15.63 7.15 1.15
CA ILE A 75 -14.70 6.34 0.36
C ILE A 75 -13.96 7.21 -0.67
N ARG A 76 -14.66 8.14 -1.33
CA ARG A 76 -14.05 9.09 -2.27
C ARG A 76 -13.03 10.00 -1.57
N GLY A 77 -13.31 10.41 -0.32
CA GLY A 77 -12.39 11.18 0.49
C GLY A 77 -11.07 10.46 0.76
N GLY A 78 -11.12 9.13 0.95
CA GLY A 78 -9.92 8.31 1.20
C GLY A 78 -9.14 7.94 -0.05
N LEU A 79 -9.81 7.68 -1.19
CA LEU A 79 -9.17 7.23 -2.43
C LEU A 79 -8.85 8.38 -3.41
N GLY A 80 -9.39 9.58 -3.17
CA GLY A 80 -9.28 10.69 -4.11
C GLY A 80 -10.05 10.44 -5.42
N SER A 81 -9.58 11.08 -6.50
CA SER A 81 -10.20 11.01 -7.83
C SER A 81 -9.61 9.95 -8.76
N HIS A 82 -8.71 9.10 -8.25
CA HIS A 82 -7.99 8.11 -9.08
C HIS A 82 -8.88 6.94 -9.52
N TYR A 83 -10.00 6.72 -8.81
CA TYR A 83 -10.91 5.61 -9.07
C TYR A 83 -12.33 6.10 -9.30
N GLN A 84 -13.04 5.39 -10.17
CA GLN A 84 -14.49 5.47 -10.27
C GLN A 84 -15.10 4.58 -9.20
N LEU A 85 -16.08 5.08 -8.45
CA LEU A 85 -16.76 4.30 -7.42
C LEU A 85 -18.06 3.72 -7.96
N ARG A 86 -18.30 2.47 -7.63
CA ARG A 86 -19.55 1.78 -7.93
C ARG A 86 -20.05 1.08 -6.67
N GLU A 87 -21.26 1.36 -6.28
CA GLU A 87 -21.96 0.67 -5.21
C GLU A 87 -22.51 -0.66 -5.71
N GLY A 88 -22.44 -1.69 -4.88
CA GLY A 88 -23.03 -3.00 -5.10
C GLY A 88 -23.70 -3.52 -3.84
N MET A 89 -24.60 -4.47 -4.01
CA MET A 89 -25.26 -5.18 -2.91
C MET A 89 -25.09 -6.69 -3.12
N ARG A 90 -24.93 -7.40 -2.03
CA ARG A 90 -24.91 -8.87 -2.02
C ARG A 90 -25.67 -9.39 -0.81
N THR A 91 -26.16 -10.62 -0.90
CA THR A 91 -26.71 -11.31 0.26
C THR A 91 -25.62 -12.06 0.99
N GLU A 92 -25.45 -11.80 2.26
CA GLU A 92 -24.51 -12.50 3.14
C GLU A 92 -25.25 -12.96 4.40
N LYS A 93 -25.24 -14.27 4.65
CA LYS A 93 -25.95 -14.89 5.79
C LYS A 93 -27.45 -14.52 5.87
N GLY A 94 -28.08 -14.26 4.73
CA GLY A 94 -29.50 -13.87 4.64
C GLY A 94 -29.76 -12.37 4.78
N GLU A 95 -28.76 -11.55 4.99
CA GLU A 95 -28.85 -10.09 5.06
C GLU A 95 -28.30 -9.45 3.79
N ILE A 96 -28.89 -8.33 3.37
CA ILE A 96 -28.35 -7.54 2.26
C ILE A 96 -27.26 -6.64 2.81
N VAL A 97 -26.03 -6.83 2.31
CA VAL A 97 -24.88 -5.99 2.66
C VAL A 97 -24.44 -5.19 1.45
N THR A 98 -24.17 -3.91 1.68
CA THR A 98 -23.62 -2.99 0.68
C THR A 98 -22.12 -3.11 0.64
N PHE A 99 -21.53 -3.02 -0.54
CA PHE A 99 -20.09 -2.90 -0.74
C PHE A 99 -19.79 -1.87 -1.81
N TRP A 100 -18.58 -1.35 -1.81
CA TRP A 100 -18.10 -0.42 -2.83
C TRP A 100 -16.99 -1.06 -3.65
N GLN A 101 -16.97 -0.73 -4.92
CA GLN A 101 -15.90 -1.09 -5.83
C GLN A 101 -15.21 0.17 -6.34
N ALA A 102 -13.89 0.17 -6.27
CA ALA A 102 -13.06 1.19 -6.89
C ALA A 102 -12.55 0.65 -8.23
N LEU A 103 -12.89 1.34 -9.32
CA LEU A 103 -12.58 0.93 -10.68
C LEU A 103 -11.55 1.89 -11.29
N LYS A 104 -10.62 1.32 -12.07
CA LYS A 104 -9.67 2.03 -12.92
C LYS A 104 -9.76 1.44 -14.32
N ASP A 105 -9.97 2.26 -15.33
CA ASP A 105 -10.16 1.82 -16.72
C ASP A 105 -11.24 0.74 -16.89
N GLY A 106 -12.33 0.84 -16.10
CA GLY A 106 -13.46 -0.10 -16.11
C GLY A 106 -13.21 -1.44 -15.39
N GLN A 107 -12.01 -1.67 -14.89
CA GLN A 107 -11.66 -2.86 -14.11
C GLN A 107 -11.77 -2.61 -12.61
N VAL A 108 -12.26 -3.61 -11.87
CA VAL A 108 -12.35 -3.56 -10.41
C VAL A 108 -10.96 -3.73 -9.82
N MET A 109 -10.45 -2.69 -9.19
CA MET A 109 -9.13 -2.67 -8.55
C MET A 109 -9.21 -2.87 -7.04
N MET A 110 -10.34 -2.48 -6.42
CA MET A 110 -10.56 -2.70 -4.99
C MET A 110 -12.01 -3.05 -4.71
N ASN A 111 -12.23 -3.92 -3.72
CA ASN A 111 -13.52 -4.15 -3.09
C ASN A 111 -13.46 -3.67 -1.65
N ILE A 112 -14.36 -2.78 -1.27
CA ILE A 112 -14.40 -2.14 0.05
C ILE A 112 -15.69 -2.58 0.73
N GLN A 113 -15.57 -3.12 1.92
CA GLN A 113 -16.64 -3.77 2.65
C GLN A 113 -16.71 -3.26 4.09
N GLY A 114 -17.91 -3.26 4.64
CA GLY A 114 -18.18 -2.87 6.02
C GLY A 114 -19.67 -2.68 6.22
N GLN A 115 -20.09 -2.43 7.44
CA GLN A 115 -21.47 -2.08 7.74
C GLN A 115 -21.65 -0.55 7.77
N SER A 116 -21.33 0.10 8.88
CA SER A 116 -21.36 1.55 9.00
C SER A 116 -20.05 2.20 8.57
N THR A 117 -18.94 1.52 8.83
CA THR A 117 -17.58 1.94 8.49
C THR A 117 -16.84 0.82 7.76
N VAL A 118 -15.76 1.17 7.12
CA VAL A 118 -14.90 0.22 6.41
C VAL A 118 -14.28 -0.78 7.41
N SER A 119 -14.42 -2.07 7.13
CA SER A 119 -13.84 -3.15 7.94
C SER A 119 -12.92 -4.07 7.14
N ARG A 120 -13.06 -4.08 5.81
CA ARG A 120 -12.25 -4.90 4.92
C ARG A 120 -12.05 -4.21 3.57
N ILE A 121 -10.82 -4.24 3.08
CA ILE A 121 -10.46 -3.73 1.76
C ILE A 121 -9.65 -4.82 1.06
N GLU A 122 -10.12 -5.25 -0.11
CA GLU A 122 -9.41 -6.19 -0.98
C GLU A 122 -8.84 -5.42 -2.16
N VAL A 123 -7.53 -5.46 -2.34
CA VAL A 123 -6.79 -4.72 -3.36
C VAL A 123 -6.25 -5.68 -4.39
N SER A 124 -6.56 -5.41 -5.67
CA SER A 124 -6.05 -6.13 -6.84
C SER A 124 -5.28 -5.19 -7.79
N ASP A 125 -5.13 -3.92 -7.44
CA ASP A 125 -4.40 -2.93 -8.24
C ASP A 125 -2.89 -3.19 -8.16
N PRO A 126 -2.20 -3.46 -9.30
CA PRO A 126 -0.76 -3.73 -9.32
C PRO A 126 0.10 -2.50 -8.97
N ASP A 127 -0.47 -1.29 -9.03
CA ASP A 127 0.23 -0.05 -8.66
C ASP A 127 0.27 0.15 -7.15
N VAL A 128 -0.56 -0.59 -6.38
CA VAL A 128 -0.62 -0.52 -4.92
C VAL A 128 0.40 -1.46 -4.29
N ALA A 129 1.10 -0.97 -3.27
CA ALA A 129 2.05 -1.75 -2.49
C ALA A 129 1.69 -1.75 -1.00
N THR A 130 2.11 -2.78 -0.27
CA THR A 130 2.16 -2.70 1.20
C THR A 130 3.28 -1.76 1.64
N ALA A 131 3.23 -1.26 2.88
CA ALA A 131 4.34 -0.50 3.46
C ALA A 131 5.67 -1.27 3.44
N GLY A 132 5.63 -2.61 3.45
CA GLY A 132 6.79 -3.50 3.29
C GLY A 132 7.24 -3.70 1.85
N GLY A 133 6.63 -3.03 0.87
CA GLY A 133 7.01 -3.10 -0.55
C GLY A 133 6.46 -4.30 -1.32
N VAL A 134 5.59 -5.13 -0.71
CA VAL A 134 4.94 -6.25 -1.41
C VAL A 134 3.84 -5.74 -2.32
N LYS A 135 3.81 -6.20 -3.57
CA LYS A 135 2.84 -5.82 -4.61
C LYS A 135 2.13 -7.04 -5.17
N ILE A 136 1.03 -6.80 -5.89
CA ILE A 136 0.44 -7.82 -6.76
C ILE A 136 1.51 -8.34 -7.73
N GLY A 137 1.60 -9.66 -7.89
CA GLY A 137 2.64 -10.31 -8.67
C GLY A 137 3.95 -10.62 -7.93
N SER A 138 4.14 -10.13 -6.69
CA SER A 138 5.31 -10.50 -5.88
C SER A 138 5.30 -12.00 -5.60
N LYS A 139 6.45 -12.67 -5.78
CA LYS A 139 6.56 -14.11 -5.54
C LYS A 139 6.55 -14.44 -4.05
N PHE A 140 5.98 -15.60 -3.70
CA PHE A 140 6.00 -16.12 -2.34
C PHE A 140 7.41 -16.17 -1.75
N SER A 141 8.37 -16.69 -2.52
CA SER A 141 9.77 -16.81 -2.10
C SER A 141 10.49 -15.48 -1.83
N GLN A 142 9.94 -14.36 -2.28
CA GLN A 142 10.49 -13.02 -1.98
C GLN A 142 10.06 -12.50 -0.60
N VAL A 143 8.95 -13.05 -0.07
CA VAL A 143 8.34 -12.58 1.19
C VAL A 143 8.51 -13.61 2.31
N TYR A 144 8.39 -14.89 1.99
CA TYR A 144 8.46 -15.98 2.96
C TYR A 144 9.46 -17.04 2.54
N SER A 145 10.18 -17.58 3.53
CA SER A 145 11.00 -18.78 3.38
C SER A 145 10.18 -20.06 3.58
N LYS A 146 9.11 -20.00 4.38
CA LYS A 146 8.21 -21.12 4.73
C LYS A 146 6.79 -20.61 4.93
N ALA A 147 5.82 -21.45 4.55
CA ALA A 147 4.39 -21.18 4.78
C ALA A 147 3.96 -21.42 6.24
N PHE A 148 4.60 -22.38 6.89
CA PHE A 148 4.25 -22.77 8.25
C PHE A 148 4.30 -21.59 9.24
N GLY A 149 3.21 -21.41 9.99
CA GLY A 149 3.07 -20.34 10.98
C GLY A 149 2.62 -18.98 10.40
N ASN A 150 2.71 -18.80 9.08
CA ASN A 150 2.33 -17.54 8.44
C ASN A 150 1.11 -17.66 7.53
N CYS A 151 0.87 -18.84 6.97
CA CYS A 151 -0.09 -19.06 5.91
C CYS A 151 -1.11 -20.12 6.27
N GLN A 152 -2.30 -20.00 5.65
CA GLN A 152 -3.40 -20.96 5.78
C GLN A 152 -3.96 -21.24 4.38
N PRO A 153 -4.35 -22.50 4.09
CA PRO A 153 -5.05 -22.82 2.84
C PRO A 153 -6.43 -22.18 2.89
N THR A 154 -6.91 -21.74 1.73
CA THR A 154 -8.31 -21.30 1.58
C THR A 154 -9.18 -22.47 1.12
N SER A 155 -10.49 -22.30 1.12
CA SER A 155 -11.44 -23.28 0.54
C SER A 155 -11.25 -23.46 -0.98
N ASN A 156 -10.62 -22.48 -1.63
CA ASN A 156 -10.19 -22.59 -3.02
C ASN A 156 -8.75 -23.10 -3.04
N GLY A 157 -8.54 -24.33 -3.52
CA GLY A 157 -7.24 -25.01 -3.49
C GLY A 157 -6.09 -24.24 -4.17
N ASP A 158 -6.40 -23.37 -5.11
CA ASP A 158 -5.41 -22.60 -5.87
C ASP A 158 -5.02 -21.27 -5.18
N VAL A 159 -5.50 -21.05 -3.95
CA VAL A 159 -5.23 -19.82 -3.18
C VAL A 159 -4.77 -20.17 -1.77
N VAL A 160 -3.72 -19.50 -1.33
CA VAL A 160 -3.20 -19.56 0.05
C VAL A 160 -3.19 -18.14 0.62
N SER A 161 -3.73 -17.96 1.81
CA SER A 161 -3.74 -16.69 2.53
C SER A 161 -2.63 -16.66 3.56
N CYS A 162 -1.77 -15.66 3.49
CA CYS A 162 -0.63 -15.48 4.38
C CYS A 162 -0.70 -14.12 5.09
N ARG A 163 -0.39 -14.08 6.37
CA ARG A 163 -0.28 -12.82 7.10
C ARG A 163 1.00 -12.10 6.66
N ALA A 164 0.88 -10.83 6.28
CA ALA A 164 2.05 -10.05 5.89
C ALA A 164 3.06 -9.92 7.04
N PRO A 165 4.38 -9.98 6.76
CA PRO A 165 5.40 -9.90 7.80
C PRO A 165 5.26 -8.62 8.64
N GLY A 166 5.22 -8.79 9.97
CA GLY A 166 5.08 -7.68 10.92
C GLY A 166 3.69 -7.04 10.99
N SER A 167 2.69 -7.60 10.28
CA SER A 167 1.32 -7.08 10.25
C SER A 167 0.36 -7.97 11.02
N GLN A 168 -0.69 -7.34 11.57
CA GLN A 168 -1.84 -8.05 12.14
C GLN A 168 -3.10 -7.90 11.27
N HIS A 169 -3.15 -6.87 10.44
CA HIS A 169 -4.32 -6.49 9.66
C HIS A 169 -4.17 -6.76 8.16
N ILE A 170 -2.97 -7.11 7.68
CA ILE A 170 -2.72 -7.33 6.25
C ILE A 170 -2.54 -8.81 5.96
N LEU A 171 -3.34 -9.31 5.00
CA LEU A 171 -3.21 -10.64 4.44
C LEU A 171 -2.80 -10.53 2.97
N LEU A 172 -1.94 -11.44 2.55
CA LEU A 172 -1.49 -11.61 1.17
C LEU A 172 -2.08 -12.91 0.64
N GLU A 173 -2.90 -12.84 -0.38
CA GLU A 173 -3.40 -14.04 -1.08
C GLU A 173 -2.47 -14.36 -2.24
N TYR A 174 -1.88 -15.55 -2.16
CA TYR A 174 -1.05 -16.12 -3.20
C TYR A 174 -1.87 -17.07 -4.06
N HIS A 175 -1.76 -16.93 -5.35
CA HIS A 175 -2.42 -17.79 -6.33
C HIS A 175 -1.39 -18.55 -7.15
N GLY A 176 -1.70 -19.81 -7.43
CA GLY A 176 -0.91 -20.67 -8.30
C GLY A 176 -1.63 -21.99 -8.57
N GLU A 177 -1.05 -22.84 -9.39
CA GLU A 177 -1.64 -24.14 -9.73
C GLU A 177 -1.40 -25.16 -8.61
N TRP A 178 -2.48 -25.75 -8.10
CA TRP A 178 -2.46 -26.83 -7.12
C TRP A 178 -3.26 -28.04 -7.62
N ARG A 179 -2.63 -29.20 -7.62
CA ARG A 179 -3.27 -30.46 -8.05
C ARG A 179 -3.52 -31.42 -6.89
N GLY A 180 -3.29 -30.97 -5.67
CA GLY A 180 -3.57 -31.73 -4.46
C GLY A 180 -4.99 -31.54 -3.95
N PRO A 181 -5.33 -32.18 -2.82
CA PRO A 181 -6.64 -32.04 -2.19
C PRO A 181 -6.91 -30.60 -1.77
N GLN A 182 -8.19 -30.18 -1.89
CA GLN A 182 -8.63 -28.88 -1.40
C GLN A 182 -8.46 -28.77 0.13
N GLY A 183 -8.13 -27.58 0.62
CA GLY A 183 -7.94 -27.34 2.03
C GLY A 183 -6.61 -27.88 2.60
N ILE A 184 -5.78 -28.52 1.79
CA ILE A 184 -4.43 -28.93 2.17
C ILE A 184 -3.43 -27.87 1.73
N MET A 185 -2.51 -27.52 2.61
CA MET A 185 -1.44 -26.56 2.31
C MET A 185 -0.48 -27.18 1.29
N PRO A 186 -0.22 -26.52 0.15
CA PRO A 186 0.83 -26.95 -0.77
C PRO A 186 2.20 -26.89 -0.08
N ALA A 187 3.11 -27.74 -0.52
CA ALA A 187 4.48 -27.73 -0.05
C ALA A 187 5.19 -26.39 -0.39
N ASP A 188 6.17 -25.97 0.44
CA ASP A 188 6.91 -24.72 0.23
C ASP A 188 7.55 -24.65 -1.18
N ASP A 189 8.02 -25.79 -1.70
CA ASP A 189 8.55 -25.87 -3.06
C ASP A 189 7.54 -25.57 -4.16
N THR A 190 6.28 -25.87 -3.93
CA THR A 190 5.17 -25.49 -4.83
C THR A 190 4.86 -24.00 -4.68
N LEU A 191 4.76 -23.53 -3.45
CA LEU A 191 4.40 -22.15 -3.14
C LEU A 191 5.43 -21.12 -3.60
N LYS A 192 6.71 -21.46 -3.65
CA LYS A 192 7.81 -20.52 -3.94
C LYS A 192 7.61 -19.67 -5.20
N ASN A 193 6.91 -20.20 -6.20
CA ASN A 193 6.64 -19.53 -7.47
C ASN A 193 5.25 -18.89 -7.55
N TRP A 194 4.40 -19.12 -6.55
CA TRP A 194 3.09 -18.50 -6.48
C TRP A 194 3.24 -17.00 -6.28
N THR A 195 2.30 -16.26 -6.82
CA THR A 195 2.34 -14.80 -6.81
C THR A 195 1.18 -14.20 -6.04
N VAL A 196 1.41 -13.05 -5.44
CA VAL A 196 0.34 -12.28 -4.79
C VAL A 196 -0.70 -11.90 -5.84
N SER A 197 -1.92 -12.37 -5.66
CA SER A 197 -3.08 -12.05 -6.49
C SER A 197 -3.96 -10.97 -5.85
N ARG A 198 -3.91 -10.86 -4.52
CA ARG A 198 -4.70 -9.91 -3.76
C ARG A 198 -4.00 -9.53 -2.45
N ILE A 199 -4.09 -8.26 -2.08
CA ILE A 199 -3.70 -7.76 -0.77
C ILE A 199 -4.99 -7.39 -0.03
N ILE A 200 -5.15 -7.87 1.19
CA ILE A 200 -6.36 -7.67 1.98
C ILE A 200 -5.98 -6.95 3.26
N TRP A 201 -6.59 -5.81 3.50
CA TRP A 201 -6.60 -5.19 4.81
C TRP A 201 -7.93 -5.52 5.50
N GLN A 202 -7.87 -5.88 6.77
CA GLN A 202 -9.05 -6.14 7.60
C GLN A 202 -8.78 -5.79 9.07
N GLN A 203 -9.83 -5.31 9.73
CA GLN A 203 -9.84 -4.99 11.15
C GLN A 203 -10.25 -6.19 12.00
#